data_635103b6afa2ce722ae8068fc55c9789
#
_entry.id   635103b6afa2ce722ae8068fc55c9789
#
_cell.length_a   1.000
_cell.length_b   1.000
_cell.length_c   1.000
_cell.angle_alpha   90.00
_cell.angle_beta   90.00
_cell.angle_gamma   90.00
#
_symmetry.space_group_name_H-M   'P 1'
#
loop_
_entity.id
_entity.type
_entity.pdbx_description
1 polymer ?
#
loop_
_entity_poly.entity_id
_entity_poly.type
_entity_poly.pdbx_seq_one_letter_code
_entity_poly.pdbx_strand_id
1 'polypeptide(L)'
;VHLPYAFQGKRMFPDVFRHDRRHLSLWNEIIEEIGEEPLPEDFEDYEEFEKANDHYRRLISKTSLFKDFVDARIEKAQRASSLVGNQYTGSIFLALMSTIESDHLENEEMVGERIGLCGYGSGAKAKVFEGIIQPEWKQIAERFNLFGRLEERHPIDKEIYESLHRGTARKSILSPENEFALISVGGDDVLEGQRKYSWFE
;
A
#
# COMPACT_ATOMS: atom_id res chain seq x y z
N VAL A 1 4.43 -0.47 -3.71
CA VAL A 1 4.64 0.95 -3.38
C VAL A 1 4.34 1.20 -1.91
N HIS A 2 5.14 2.03 -1.26
CA HIS A 2 4.83 2.49 0.09
C HIS A 2 3.64 3.46 0.01
N LEU A 3 2.47 2.97 0.31
CA LEU A 3 1.24 3.76 0.30
C LEU A 3 0.66 3.76 1.71
N PRO A 4 0.69 4.91 2.41
CA PRO A 4 0.08 5.04 3.73
C PRO A 4 -1.44 4.81 3.70
N TYR A 5 -2.07 5.05 2.54
CA TYR A 5 -3.47 4.74 2.27
C TYR A 5 -3.70 4.57 0.76
N ALA A 6 -4.66 3.72 0.41
CA ALA A 6 -4.92 3.27 -0.97
C ALA A 6 -5.13 4.42 -1.98
N PHE A 7 -5.79 5.50 -1.57
CA PHE A 7 -6.07 6.64 -2.44
C PHE A 7 -4.82 7.38 -2.93
N GLN A 8 -3.70 7.31 -2.20
CA GLN A 8 -2.48 8.02 -2.53
C GLN A 8 -1.86 7.51 -3.84
N GLY A 9 -1.98 6.22 -4.13
CA GLY A 9 -1.50 5.63 -5.37
C GLY A 9 -2.09 6.31 -6.59
N LYS A 10 -3.40 6.52 -6.61
CA LYS A 10 -4.10 7.18 -7.73
C LYS A 10 -3.63 8.62 -7.99
N ARG A 11 -3.06 9.29 -7.00
CA ARG A 11 -2.49 10.64 -7.14
C ARG A 11 -1.04 10.65 -7.60
N MET A 12 -0.25 9.65 -7.23
CA MET A 12 1.19 9.60 -7.53
C MET A 12 1.48 9.03 -8.93
N PHE A 13 0.63 8.12 -9.41
CA PHE A 13 0.90 7.38 -10.62
C PHE A 13 0.57 8.06 -11.96
N PRO A 14 -0.23 9.15 -12.06
CA PRO A 14 -0.39 9.84 -13.35
C PRO A 14 0.93 10.27 -13.98
N ASP A 15 1.90 10.74 -13.20
CA ASP A 15 3.23 11.11 -13.73
C ASP A 15 4.04 9.89 -14.16
N VAL A 16 4.00 8.81 -13.40
CA VAL A 16 4.65 7.55 -13.78
C VAL A 16 4.06 7.01 -15.07
N PHE A 17 2.72 6.97 -15.16
CA PHE A 17 2.00 6.54 -16.34
C PHE A 17 2.34 7.41 -17.56
N ARG A 18 2.33 8.73 -17.41
CA ARG A 18 2.71 9.69 -18.45
C ARG A 18 4.13 9.45 -18.94
N HIS A 19 5.11 9.36 -18.03
CA HIS A 19 6.50 9.12 -18.39
C HIS A 19 6.72 7.78 -19.08
N ASP A 20 6.02 6.75 -18.68
CA ASP A 20 6.12 5.41 -19.25
C ASP A 20 5.42 5.29 -20.62
N ARG A 21 4.33 6.04 -20.85
CA ARG A 21 3.42 5.83 -21.97
C ARG A 21 3.42 6.93 -23.03
N ARG A 22 3.81 8.16 -22.73
CA ARG A 22 3.71 9.32 -23.63
C ARG A 22 4.46 9.17 -24.98
N HIS A 23 5.41 8.25 -25.05
CA HIS A 23 6.15 7.95 -26.28
C HIS A 23 5.56 6.79 -27.09
N LEU A 24 4.50 6.17 -26.61
CA LEU A 24 3.79 5.08 -27.29
C LEU A 24 2.63 5.62 -28.10
N SER A 25 2.26 4.92 -29.18
CA SER A 25 1.13 5.31 -30.02
C SER A 25 -0.21 5.40 -29.28
N LEU A 26 -0.39 4.60 -28.23
CA LEU A 26 -1.57 4.66 -27.38
C LEU A 26 -1.77 6.01 -26.68
N TRP A 27 -0.72 6.86 -26.59
CA TRP A 27 -0.85 8.20 -26.02
C TRP A 27 -1.72 9.14 -26.84
N ASN A 28 -1.88 8.86 -28.13
CA ASN A 28 -2.80 9.60 -28.98
C ASN A 28 -4.25 9.53 -28.47
N GLU A 29 -4.66 8.41 -27.88
CA GLU A 29 -5.98 8.25 -27.26
C GLU A 29 -6.14 9.19 -26.05
N ILE A 30 -5.08 9.38 -25.27
CA ILE A 30 -5.07 10.35 -24.17
C ILE A 30 -5.20 11.77 -24.70
N ILE A 31 -4.45 12.13 -25.75
CA ILE A 31 -4.54 13.46 -26.37
C ILE A 31 -5.95 13.71 -26.93
N GLU A 32 -6.55 12.73 -27.57
CA GLU A 32 -7.92 12.84 -28.09
C GLU A 32 -8.94 13.02 -26.96
N GLU A 33 -8.74 12.39 -25.80
CA GLU A 33 -9.70 12.45 -24.68
C GLU A 33 -9.53 13.72 -23.84
N ILE A 34 -8.31 14.16 -23.55
CA ILE A 34 -8.03 15.23 -22.58
C ILE A 34 -7.20 16.40 -23.09
N GLY A 35 -6.77 16.37 -24.36
CA GLY A 35 -5.95 17.40 -25.00
C GLY A 35 -4.45 17.19 -24.82
N GLU A 36 -3.67 18.12 -25.40
CA GLU A 36 -2.21 18.11 -25.36
C GLU A 36 -1.66 18.34 -23.94
N GLU A 37 -0.48 17.77 -23.71
CA GLU A 37 0.26 17.96 -22.46
C GLU A 37 0.74 19.42 -22.35
N PRO A 38 0.53 20.12 -21.22
CA PRO A 38 1.08 21.47 -21.02
C PRO A 38 2.61 21.41 -20.96
N LEU A 39 3.27 22.28 -21.70
CA LEU A 39 4.72 22.39 -21.73
C LEU A 39 5.16 23.67 -20.98
N PRO A 40 6.29 23.65 -20.25
CA PRO A 40 6.76 24.83 -19.52
C PRO A 40 6.93 26.07 -20.40
N GLU A 41 7.31 25.89 -21.66
CA GLU A 41 7.50 26.96 -22.65
C GLU A 41 6.20 27.66 -23.11
N ASP A 42 5.05 27.08 -22.84
CA ASP A 42 3.75 27.67 -23.18
C ASP A 42 3.28 28.72 -22.12
N PHE A 43 3.99 28.89 -21.03
CA PHE A 43 3.60 29.75 -19.92
C PHE A 43 4.68 30.79 -19.61
N GLU A 44 4.25 32.02 -19.29
CA GLU A 44 5.14 33.08 -18.85
C GLU A 44 5.60 32.88 -17.39
N ASP A 45 4.73 32.28 -16.56
CA ASP A 45 4.94 32.03 -15.13
C ASP A 45 4.96 30.53 -14.84
N TYR A 46 5.99 30.09 -14.11
CA TYR A 46 6.12 28.71 -13.67
C TYR A 46 4.95 28.26 -12.76
N GLU A 47 4.39 29.17 -11.96
CA GLU A 47 3.24 28.85 -11.11
C GLU A 47 1.98 28.55 -11.94
N GLU A 48 1.79 29.24 -13.07
CA GLU A 48 0.69 28.94 -14.00
C GLU A 48 0.88 27.59 -14.68
N PHE A 49 2.12 27.29 -15.13
CA PHE A 49 2.45 25.96 -15.63
C PHE A 49 2.15 24.87 -14.61
N GLU A 50 2.57 25.01 -13.34
CA GLU A 50 2.31 24.03 -12.29
C GLU A 50 0.80 23.79 -12.07
N LYS A 51 -0.02 24.83 -12.10
CA LYS A 51 -1.48 24.71 -12.01
C LYS A 51 -2.07 23.94 -13.21
N ALA A 52 -1.62 24.23 -14.41
CA ALA A 52 -2.04 23.54 -15.62
C ALA A 52 -1.60 22.08 -15.60
N ASN A 53 -0.37 21.80 -15.19
CA ASN A 53 0.19 20.47 -15.07
C ASN A 53 -0.54 19.64 -13.99
N ASP A 54 -0.87 20.24 -12.85
CA ASP A 54 -1.70 19.61 -11.82
C ASP A 54 -3.10 19.28 -12.31
N HIS A 55 -3.67 20.18 -13.12
CA HIS A 55 -4.97 19.93 -13.75
C HIS A 55 -4.88 18.76 -14.72
N TYR A 56 -3.87 18.74 -15.58
CA TYR A 56 -3.64 17.68 -16.56
C TYR A 56 -3.45 16.31 -15.88
N ARG A 57 -2.69 16.24 -14.79
CA ARG A 57 -2.56 15.01 -13.96
C ARG A 57 -3.91 14.50 -13.45
N ARG A 58 -4.81 15.40 -13.07
CA ARG A 58 -6.18 15.02 -12.66
C ARG A 58 -7.02 14.51 -13.82
N LEU A 59 -6.83 15.04 -15.02
CA LEU A 59 -7.49 14.55 -16.22
C LEU A 59 -6.99 13.16 -16.58
N ILE A 60 -5.67 12.94 -16.64
CA ILE A 60 -5.08 11.61 -16.85
C ILE A 60 -5.70 10.58 -15.87
N SER A 61 -5.83 10.93 -14.60
CA SER A 61 -6.36 9.99 -13.60
C SER A 61 -7.81 9.55 -13.83
N LYS A 62 -8.53 10.19 -14.76
CA LYS A 62 -9.92 9.87 -15.11
C LYS A 62 -10.04 9.04 -16.38
N THR A 63 -9.00 9.01 -17.21
CA THR A 63 -9.00 8.26 -18.49
C THR A 63 -9.14 6.76 -18.26
N SER A 64 -9.70 6.05 -19.25
CA SER A 64 -9.80 4.58 -19.21
C SER A 64 -8.44 3.92 -19.16
N LEU A 65 -7.51 4.35 -20.01
CA LEU A 65 -6.14 3.80 -20.06
C LEU A 65 -5.38 3.91 -18.75
N PHE A 66 -5.57 5.01 -18.00
CA PHE A 66 -4.97 5.13 -16.67
C PHE A 66 -5.64 4.20 -15.65
N LYS A 67 -6.95 4.03 -15.71
CA LYS A 67 -7.67 3.08 -14.83
C LYS A 67 -7.20 1.66 -15.07
N ASP A 68 -7.10 1.23 -16.34
CA ASP A 68 -6.59 -0.09 -16.70
C ASP A 68 -5.15 -0.31 -16.20
N PHE A 69 -4.31 0.74 -16.29
CA PHE A 69 -2.96 0.70 -15.73
C PHE A 69 -2.97 0.52 -14.20
N VAL A 70 -3.84 1.24 -13.48
CA VAL A 70 -3.97 1.12 -12.02
C VAL A 70 -4.45 -0.28 -11.64
N ASP A 71 -5.46 -0.78 -12.31
CA ASP A 71 -6.04 -2.09 -12.04
C ASP A 71 -5.02 -3.20 -12.28
N ALA A 72 -4.28 -3.13 -13.40
CA ALA A 72 -3.27 -4.12 -13.74
C ALA A 72 -2.00 -4.07 -12.87
N ARG A 73 -1.63 -2.90 -12.32
CA ARG A 73 -0.29 -2.70 -11.72
C ARG A 73 -0.30 -2.33 -10.24
N ILE A 74 -1.42 -1.84 -9.71
CA ILE A 74 -1.42 -1.16 -8.41
C ILE A 74 -2.52 -1.70 -7.48
N GLU A 75 -3.70 -2.04 -8.00
CA GLU A 75 -4.87 -2.30 -7.18
C GLU A 75 -4.67 -3.46 -6.21
N LYS A 76 -4.12 -4.58 -6.66
CA LYS A 76 -3.81 -5.73 -5.81
C LYS A 76 -2.88 -5.35 -4.65
N ALA A 77 -1.90 -4.49 -4.89
CA ALA A 77 -0.98 -4.00 -3.86
C ALA A 77 -1.67 -3.08 -2.82
N GLN A 78 -2.75 -2.40 -3.19
CA GLN A 78 -3.47 -1.48 -2.30
C GLN A 78 -4.56 -2.16 -1.48
N ARG A 79 -5.01 -3.34 -1.87
CA ARG A 79 -6.14 -4.04 -1.26
C ARG A 79 -5.99 -4.21 0.25
N ALA A 80 -4.88 -4.78 0.72
CA ALA A 80 -4.65 -4.94 2.16
C ALA A 80 -4.47 -3.60 2.88
N SER A 81 -3.77 -2.62 2.27
CA SER A 81 -3.60 -1.30 2.87
C SER A 81 -4.92 -0.57 3.07
N SER A 82 -5.91 -0.78 2.20
CA SER A 82 -7.26 -0.22 2.36
C SER A 82 -8.01 -0.79 3.57
N LEU A 83 -7.67 -2.01 3.98
CA LEU A 83 -8.29 -2.71 5.10
C LEU A 83 -7.55 -2.50 6.44
N VAL A 84 -6.27 -2.18 6.41
CA VAL A 84 -5.40 -2.07 7.59
C VAL A 84 -5.03 -0.63 7.92
N GLY A 85 -4.87 0.21 6.89
CA GLY A 85 -4.38 1.57 7.03
C GLY A 85 -2.85 1.67 6.98
N ASN A 86 -2.34 2.83 7.45
CA ASN A 86 -0.91 3.15 7.36
C ASN A 86 -0.04 2.27 8.27
N GLN A 87 0.90 1.55 7.67
CA GLN A 87 1.91 0.75 8.37
C GLN A 87 3.32 1.36 8.26
N TYR A 88 3.43 2.63 7.91
CA TYR A 88 4.71 3.33 7.70
C TYR A 88 5.64 2.52 6.78
N THR A 89 6.86 2.23 7.21
CA THR A 89 7.82 1.43 6.42
C THR A 89 7.36 -0.01 6.17
N GLY A 90 6.46 -0.54 6.99
CA GLY A 90 5.82 -1.85 6.77
C GLY A 90 4.88 -1.89 5.58
N SER A 91 4.37 -0.73 5.12
CA SER A 91 3.38 -0.66 4.03
C SER A 91 3.87 -1.27 2.72
N ILE A 92 5.18 -1.22 2.43
CA ILE A 92 5.73 -1.81 1.21
C ILE A 92 5.68 -3.35 1.26
N PHE A 93 5.91 -3.94 2.43
CA PHE A 93 5.82 -5.39 2.62
C PHE A 93 4.37 -5.85 2.65
N LEU A 94 3.48 -5.08 3.29
CA LEU A 94 2.04 -5.33 3.25
C LEU A 94 1.51 -5.30 1.81
N ALA A 95 1.96 -4.35 0.99
CA ALA A 95 1.62 -4.28 -0.42
C ALA A 95 2.13 -5.48 -1.22
N LEU A 96 3.36 -5.95 -0.93
CA LEU A 96 3.91 -7.15 -1.55
C LEU A 96 3.09 -8.40 -1.17
N MET A 97 2.79 -8.59 0.11
CA MET A 97 1.94 -9.69 0.58
C MET A 97 0.55 -9.64 -0.06
N SER A 98 -0.04 -8.45 -0.13
CA SER A 98 -1.35 -8.23 -0.75
C SER A 98 -1.36 -8.60 -2.23
N THR A 99 -0.30 -8.25 -2.99
CA THR A 99 -0.17 -8.63 -4.40
C THR A 99 -0.07 -10.14 -4.55
N ILE A 100 0.90 -10.74 -3.87
CA ILE A 100 1.19 -12.19 -3.98
C ILE A 100 -0.05 -13.02 -3.60
N GLU A 101 -0.73 -12.69 -2.52
CA GLU A 101 -1.91 -13.44 -2.09
C GLU A 101 -3.13 -13.18 -2.98
N SER A 102 -3.31 -11.96 -3.52
CA SER A 102 -4.37 -11.70 -4.50
C SER A 102 -4.19 -12.54 -5.76
N ASP A 103 -2.97 -12.60 -6.32
CA ASP A 103 -2.69 -13.42 -7.50
C ASP A 103 -2.85 -14.92 -7.22
N HIS A 104 -2.47 -15.37 -6.00
CA HIS A 104 -2.71 -16.74 -5.58
C HIS A 104 -4.20 -17.10 -5.53
N LEU A 105 -5.02 -16.24 -4.95
CA LEU A 105 -6.48 -16.43 -4.84
C LEU A 105 -7.18 -16.38 -6.22
N GLU A 106 -6.64 -15.61 -7.15
CA GLU A 106 -7.14 -15.50 -8.53
C GLU A 106 -6.58 -16.60 -9.45
N ASN A 107 -5.75 -17.52 -8.94
CA ASN A 107 -5.07 -18.59 -9.68
C ASN A 107 -4.18 -18.07 -10.81
N GLU A 108 -3.64 -16.88 -10.68
CA GLU A 108 -2.66 -16.34 -11.61
C GLU A 108 -1.31 -17.04 -11.51
N GLU A 109 -0.50 -16.96 -12.55
CA GLU A 109 0.86 -17.50 -12.54
C GLU A 109 1.87 -16.33 -12.54
N MET A 110 2.71 -16.30 -11.52
CA MET A 110 3.65 -15.20 -11.30
C MET A 110 5.12 -15.58 -11.47
N VAL A 111 5.46 -16.86 -11.64
CA VAL A 111 6.88 -17.27 -11.72
C VAL A 111 7.62 -16.51 -12.82
N GLY A 112 8.72 -15.86 -12.45
CA GLY A 112 9.50 -15.02 -13.35
C GLY A 112 9.00 -13.60 -13.55
N GLU A 113 7.82 -13.27 -13.03
CA GLU A 113 7.31 -11.88 -13.07
C GLU A 113 8.17 -10.94 -12.24
N ARG A 114 8.25 -9.68 -12.70
CA ARG A 114 9.01 -8.62 -12.03
C ARG A 114 8.10 -7.74 -11.19
N ILE A 115 8.45 -7.57 -9.92
CA ILE A 115 7.77 -6.68 -9.01
C ILE A 115 8.66 -5.48 -8.70
N GLY A 116 8.16 -4.28 -9.00
CA GLY A 116 8.78 -3.01 -8.62
C GLY A 116 8.41 -2.63 -7.17
N LEU A 117 9.41 -2.43 -6.33
CA LEU A 117 9.27 -2.04 -4.95
C LEU A 117 9.73 -0.59 -4.77
N CYS A 118 8.80 0.32 -4.53
CA CYS A 118 9.06 1.74 -4.38
C CYS A 118 8.84 2.16 -2.92
N GLY A 119 9.93 2.41 -2.21
CA GLY A 119 9.91 2.89 -0.84
C GLY A 119 10.17 4.40 -0.77
N TYR A 120 9.40 5.09 0.06
CA TYR A 120 9.56 6.52 0.33
C TYR A 120 9.66 6.77 1.83
N GLY A 121 10.56 7.66 2.23
CA GLY A 121 10.71 8.12 3.61
C GLY A 121 10.53 9.63 3.72
N SER A 122 9.95 10.11 4.82
CA SER A 122 9.64 11.52 5.08
C SER A 122 10.86 12.45 5.09
N GLY A 123 12.09 11.91 5.19
CA GLY A 123 13.34 12.65 5.00
C GLY A 123 13.75 12.85 3.53
N ALA A 124 12.79 12.92 2.61
CA ALA A 124 12.98 13.06 1.17
C ALA A 124 13.90 11.99 0.56
N LYS A 125 13.90 10.78 1.12
CA LYS A 125 14.67 9.65 0.61
C LYS A 125 13.75 8.62 0.00
N ALA A 126 13.92 8.37 -1.30
CA ALA A 126 13.23 7.30 -2.01
C ALA A 126 14.21 6.20 -2.42
N LYS A 127 13.72 4.96 -2.41
CA LYS A 127 14.43 3.81 -2.97
C LYS A 127 13.50 3.05 -3.88
N VAL A 128 14.02 2.68 -5.05
CA VAL A 128 13.32 1.80 -6.00
C VAL A 128 14.22 0.60 -6.25
N PHE A 129 13.67 -0.57 -6.16
CA PHE A 129 14.34 -1.83 -6.49
C PHE A 129 13.34 -2.80 -7.07
N GLU A 130 13.81 -3.80 -7.79
CA GLU A 130 12.96 -4.86 -8.34
C GLU A 130 13.24 -6.20 -7.67
N GLY A 131 12.23 -7.06 -7.70
CA GLY A 131 12.32 -8.46 -7.35
C GLY A 131 11.78 -9.32 -8.49
N ILE A 132 12.21 -10.57 -8.54
CA ILE A 132 11.70 -11.57 -9.46
C ILE A 132 11.02 -12.68 -8.63
N ILE A 133 9.79 -13.01 -8.98
CA ILE A 133 9.01 -14.03 -8.29
C ILE A 133 9.58 -15.40 -8.56
N GLN A 134 9.86 -16.13 -7.47
CA GLN A 134 10.45 -17.47 -7.49
C GLN A 134 9.37 -18.56 -7.47
N PRO A 135 9.69 -19.80 -7.85
CA PRO A 135 8.73 -20.91 -7.96
C PRO A 135 7.95 -21.22 -6.66
N GLU A 136 8.53 -20.92 -5.50
CA GLU A 136 7.94 -21.21 -4.18
C GLU A 136 6.90 -20.18 -3.72
N TRP A 137 6.60 -19.17 -4.53
CA TRP A 137 5.75 -18.06 -4.15
C TRP A 137 4.34 -18.48 -3.67
N LYS A 138 3.75 -19.53 -4.26
CA LYS A 138 2.42 -20.04 -3.84
C LYS A 138 2.44 -20.54 -2.40
N GLN A 139 3.49 -21.28 -2.01
CA GLN A 139 3.64 -21.76 -0.64
C GLN A 139 3.81 -20.60 0.36
N ILE A 140 4.44 -19.51 -0.08
CA ILE A 140 4.60 -18.30 0.73
C ILE A 140 3.25 -17.58 0.89
N ALA A 141 2.48 -17.45 -0.20
CA ALA A 141 1.14 -16.87 -0.18
C ALA A 141 0.20 -17.64 0.78
N GLU A 142 0.17 -18.97 0.69
CA GLU A 142 -0.62 -19.82 1.59
C GLU A 142 -0.25 -19.63 3.07
N ARG A 143 1.04 -19.44 3.37
CA ARG A 143 1.51 -19.22 4.75
C ARG A 143 1.15 -17.84 5.29
N PHE A 144 1.05 -16.83 4.44
CA PHE A 144 0.63 -15.49 4.87
C PHE A 144 -0.81 -15.51 5.37
N ASN A 145 -1.70 -16.10 4.58
CA ASN A 145 -3.15 -16.10 4.84
C ASN A 145 -3.63 -14.72 5.30
N LEU A 146 -3.14 -13.68 4.60
CA LEU A 146 -3.35 -12.28 5.00
C LEU A 146 -4.81 -11.90 5.00
N PHE A 147 -5.51 -12.21 3.89
CA PHE A 147 -6.92 -11.85 3.77
C PHE A 147 -7.80 -12.68 4.71
N GLY A 148 -7.51 -13.98 4.88
CA GLY A 148 -8.20 -14.82 5.86
C GLY A 148 -8.07 -14.25 7.28
N ARG A 149 -6.86 -13.88 7.70
CA ARG A 149 -6.63 -13.22 9.00
C ARG A 149 -7.34 -11.88 9.13
N LEU A 150 -7.45 -11.13 8.05
CA LEU A 150 -8.17 -9.85 8.06
C LEU A 150 -9.70 -10.05 8.17
N GLU A 151 -10.22 -11.15 7.67
CA GLU A 151 -11.65 -11.52 7.82
C GLU A 151 -11.97 -12.00 9.24
N GLU A 152 -11.03 -12.64 9.91
CA GLU A 152 -11.16 -13.11 11.31
C GLU A 152 -11.13 -11.97 12.34
N ARG A 153 -10.89 -10.72 11.93
CA ARG A 153 -10.85 -9.57 12.84
C ARG A 153 -12.18 -9.39 13.60
N HIS A 154 -12.06 -9.17 14.89
CA HIS A 154 -13.22 -8.91 15.73
C HIS A 154 -13.60 -7.42 15.69
N PRO A 155 -14.82 -7.07 15.29
CA PRO A 155 -15.27 -5.68 15.34
C PRO A 155 -15.41 -5.22 16.79
N ILE A 156 -14.98 -4.01 17.07
CA ILE A 156 -15.14 -3.35 18.36
C ILE A 156 -15.93 -2.07 18.19
N ASP A 157 -16.65 -1.67 19.21
CA ASP A 157 -17.33 -0.39 19.24
C ASP A 157 -16.37 0.79 19.54
N LYS A 158 -16.90 2.00 19.41
CA LYS A 158 -16.13 3.22 19.63
C LYS A 158 -15.65 3.36 21.07
N GLU A 159 -16.47 2.99 22.03
CA GLU A 159 -16.17 3.10 23.47
C GLU A 159 -15.00 2.18 23.84
N ILE A 160 -14.99 0.96 23.33
CA ILE A 160 -13.87 0.02 23.51
C ILE A 160 -12.62 0.56 22.86
N TYR A 161 -12.71 1.03 21.59
CA TYR A 161 -11.58 1.64 20.89
C TYR A 161 -10.98 2.81 21.67
N GLU A 162 -11.80 3.77 22.13
CA GLU A 162 -11.34 4.92 22.91
C GLU A 162 -10.72 4.52 24.24
N SER A 163 -11.27 3.53 24.93
CA SER A 163 -10.72 3.06 26.21
C SER A 163 -9.35 2.39 26.04
N LEU A 164 -9.16 1.62 24.99
CA LEU A 164 -7.86 1.05 24.62
C LEU A 164 -6.85 2.15 24.25
N HIS A 165 -7.27 3.10 23.42
CA HIS A 165 -6.43 4.20 22.95
C HIS A 165 -5.96 5.10 24.11
N ARG A 166 -6.82 5.36 25.09
CA ARG A 166 -6.50 6.14 26.29
C ARG A 166 -5.77 5.33 27.36
N GLY A 167 -5.60 4.02 27.18
CA GLY A 167 -4.95 3.13 28.14
C GLY A 167 -5.78 2.90 29.41
N THR A 168 -7.08 3.19 29.41
CA THR A 168 -7.99 2.90 30.53
C THR A 168 -8.41 1.43 30.54
N ALA A 169 -8.58 0.82 29.39
CA ALA A 169 -8.67 -0.63 29.26
C ALA A 169 -7.27 -1.22 29.10
N ARG A 170 -6.87 -2.06 30.05
CA ARG A 170 -5.53 -2.66 30.09
C ARG A 170 -5.52 -4.16 29.78
N LYS A 171 -6.66 -4.74 29.50
CA LYS A 171 -6.80 -6.15 29.16
C LYS A 171 -7.09 -6.32 27.68
N SER A 172 -6.65 -7.43 27.10
CA SER A 172 -7.07 -7.85 25.77
C SER A 172 -8.61 -8.00 25.74
N ILE A 173 -9.21 -7.66 24.58
CA ILE A 173 -10.66 -7.83 24.35
C ILE A 173 -10.98 -9.30 24.15
N LEU A 174 -10.09 -10.01 23.44
CA LEU A 174 -10.16 -11.44 23.25
C LEU A 174 -9.14 -12.13 24.16
N SER A 175 -9.51 -13.30 24.68
CA SER A 175 -8.54 -14.18 25.34
C SER A 175 -7.60 -14.72 24.27
N PRO A 176 -6.28 -14.69 24.52
CA PRO A 176 -5.33 -15.28 23.58
C PRO A 176 -5.53 -16.82 23.53
N GLU A 177 -5.54 -17.39 22.32
CA GLU A 177 -5.62 -18.84 22.07
C GLU A 177 -4.68 -19.20 20.94
N ASN A 178 -3.87 -20.24 21.12
CA ASN A 178 -2.86 -20.70 20.17
C ASN A 178 -1.90 -19.60 19.67
N GLU A 179 -1.53 -18.67 20.57
CA GLU A 179 -0.64 -17.55 20.24
C GLU A 179 0.27 -17.13 21.39
N PHE A 180 1.35 -16.40 21.07
CA PHE A 180 2.13 -15.69 22.06
C PHE A 180 1.46 -14.37 22.42
N ALA A 181 1.08 -14.20 23.68
CA ALA A 181 0.53 -12.94 24.18
C ALA A 181 1.41 -12.30 25.25
N LEU A 182 1.36 -10.97 25.34
CA LEU A 182 2.06 -10.17 26.34
C LEU A 182 1.41 -10.42 27.72
N ILE A 183 2.19 -10.96 28.68
CA ILE A 183 1.72 -11.22 30.03
C ILE A 183 2.11 -10.13 31.03
N SER A 184 3.23 -9.45 30.83
CA SER A 184 3.66 -8.35 31.69
C SER A 184 4.66 -7.42 30.99
N VAL A 185 4.71 -6.19 31.51
CA VAL A 185 5.76 -5.22 31.20
C VAL A 185 6.49 -4.93 32.52
N GLY A 186 7.82 -5.00 32.53
CA GLY A 186 8.65 -4.69 33.70
C GLY A 186 8.43 -3.26 34.19
N GLY A 187 8.39 -3.09 35.51
CA GLY A 187 8.21 -1.80 36.17
C GLY A 187 9.54 -1.13 36.54
N ASP A 188 9.58 -0.42 37.66
CA ASP A 188 10.58 0.57 38.10
C ASP A 188 11.98 0.03 38.49
N ASP A 189 12.41 -1.12 37.98
CA ASP A 189 13.73 -1.69 38.20
C ASP A 189 14.60 -1.70 36.95
N VAL A 190 15.75 -2.38 37.04
CA VAL A 190 16.74 -2.52 35.94
C VAL A 190 16.15 -3.05 34.62
N LEU A 191 14.92 -3.56 34.63
CA LEU A 191 14.21 -4.16 33.52
C LEU A 191 12.99 -3.33 33.11
N GLU A 192 12.98 -2.03 33.39
CA GLU A 192 11.91 -1.12 32.99
C GLU A 192 11.61 -1.26 31.48
N GLY A 193 10.35 -1.45 31.16
CA GLY A 193 9.88 -1.64 29.79
C GLY A 193 10.14 -3.01 29.19
N GLN A 194 10.78 -3.95 29.89
CA GLN A 194 10.96 -5.32 29.39
C GLN A 194 9.59 -6.00 29.24
N ARG A 195 9.31 -6.50 28.04
CA ARG A 195 8.08 -7.23 27.72
C ARG A 195 8.30 -8.72 27.90
N LYS A 196 7.40 -9.38 28.64
CA LYS A 196 7.35 -10.83 28.78
C LYS A 196 6.16 -11.37 28.03
N TYR A 197 6.39 -12.41 27.25
CA TYR A 197 5.37 -13.11 26.47
C TYR A 197 5.28 -14.56 26.95
N SER A 198 4.10 -15.14 26.83
CA SER A 198 3.87 -16.57 27.03
C SER A 198 2.99 -17.11 25.92
N TRP A 199 3.15 -18.39 25.63
CA TRP A 199 2.24 -19.13 24.78
C TRP A 199 0.95 -19.44 25.55
N PHE A 200 -0.18 -19.25 24.90
CA PHE A 200 -1.50 -19.63 25.39
C PHE A 200 -2.05 -20.74 24.49
N GLU A 201 -2.52 -21.83 25.11
CA GLU A 201 -3.17 -22.94 24.44
C GLU A 201 -4.66 -22.64 24.25
#